data_69929601b97c259bce9596be8fa31782
#
_entry.id   69929601b97c259bce9596be8fa31782
#
_cell.length_a   1.000
_cell.length_b   1.000
_cell.length_c   1.000
_cell.angle_alpha   90.00
_cell.angle_beta   90.00
_cell.angle_gamma   90.00
#
_symmetry.space_group_name_H-M   'P 1'
#
loop_
_entity.id
_entity.type
_entity.pdbx_description
1 polymer ?
#
loop_
_entity_poly.entity_id
_entity_poly.type
_entity_poly.pdbx_seq_one_letter_code
_entity_poly.pdbx_strand_id
1 'polypeptide(L)'
;QGGGRPAVLVTGTNGKSTTTRMLAAAVRAEHTVATNDGGDNMDAGIISALMAGKDASHLVLEVDELHVPHVADNLNPQALVLLNLTRDQLDRVGEINKIERALRGAVEAHPDMLVIANCDDVLMTSVAYDAKNVIWVSAGAGWLGDSVTCPRTGGHVVRTEDDWYAVKPLADGREFRRPQPTWGVDKHGIITPTAKRPLNLACLLYTSPSPRD
;
A
#
# COMPACT_ATOMS: atom_id res chain seq x y z
N GLN A 1 12.14 -20.66 -2.09
CA GLN A 1 13.17 -19.67 -2.45
C GLN A 1 12.70 -18.92 -3.70
N GLY A 2 12.51 -17.61 -3.60
CA GLY A 2 12.08 -16.75 -4.72
C GLY A 2 13.11 -16.61 -5.84
N GLY A 3 14.28 -17.27 -5.70
CA GLY A 3 15.32 -17.36 -6.73
C GLY A 3 15.95 -16.04 -7.16
N GLY A 4 15.88 -14.97 -6.33
CA GLY A 4 16.42 -13.66 -6.69
C GLY A 4 15.62 -12.92 -7.76
N ARG A 5 14.40 -13.37 -8.07
CA ARG A 5 13.50 -12.72 -9.04
C ARG A 5 13.00 -11.39 -8.49
N PRO A 6 12.91 -10.33 -9.30
CA PRO A 6 12.25 -9.10 -8.92
C PRO A 6 10.83 -9.38 -8.40
N ALA A 7 10.54 -8.94 -7.18
CA ALA A 7 9.26 -9.16 -6.53
C ALA A 7 8.63 -7.83 -6.08
N VAL A 8 7.33 -7.69 -6.32
CA VAL A 8 6.50 -6.62 -5.78
C VAL A 8 5.42 -7.23 -4.91
N LEU A 9 5.30 -6.76 -3.68
CA LEU A 9 4.25 -7.15 -2.75
C LEU A 9 3.17 -6.06 -2.72
N VAL A 10 1.91 -6.48 -2.70
CA VAL A 10 0.75 -5.59 -2.59
C VAL A 10 -0.03 -5.97 -1.34
N THR A 11 -0.24 -5.02 -0.44
CA THR A 11 -0.95 -5.24 0.82
C THR A 11 -1.89 -4.09 1.17
N GLY A 12 -2.82 -4.36 2.07
CA GLY A 12 -3.84 -3.43 2.55
C GLY A 12 -5.20 -4.10 2.70
N THR A 13 -6.10 -3.52 3.47
CA THR A 13 -7.41 -4.12 3.76
C THR A 13 -8.26 -4.29 2.50
N ASN A 14 -8.32 -3.26 1.66
CA ASN A 14 -9.15 -3.22 0.45
C ASN A 14 -8.33 -2.96 -0.81
N GLY A 15 -8.73 -3.57 -1.93
CA GLY A 15 -8.15 -3.32 -3.24
C GLY A 15 -6.91 -4.14 -3.59
N LYS A 16 -6.46 -5.05 -2.73
CA LYS A 16 -5.28 -5.90 -2.96
C LYS A 16 -5.34 -6.64 -4.29
N SER A 17 -6.36 -7.47 -4.48
CA SER A 17 -6.49 -8.33 -5.68
C SER A 17 -6.61 -7.50 -6.97
N THR A 18 -7.38 -6.40 -6.93
CA THR A 18 -7.53 -5.51 -8.10
C THR A 18 -6.20 -4.87 -8.45
N THR A 19 -5.49 -4.30 -7.47
CA THR A 19 -4.19 -3.66 -7.70
C THR A 19 -3.15 -4.67 -8.18
N THR A 20 -3.10 -5.85 -7.58
CA THR A 20 -2.20 -6.94 -7.99
C THR A 20 -2.44 -7.35 -9.44
N ARG A 21 -3.71 -7.52 -9.86
CA ARG A 21 -4.07 -7.85 -11.24
C ARG A 21 -3.67 -6.76 -12.23
N MET A 22 -3.95 -5.50 -11.91
CA MET A 22 -3.58 -4.36 -12.75
C MET A 22 -2.05 -4.25 -12.90
N LEU A 23 -1.32 -4.37 -11.80
CA LEU A 23 0.14 -4.33 -11.81
C LEU A 23 0.73 -5.52 -12.56
N ALA A 24 0.23 -6.73 -12.32
CA ALA A 24 0.66 -7.92 -13.06
C ALA A 24 0.40 -7.78 -14.56
N ALA A 25 -0.75 -7.21 -14.97
CA ALA A 25 -1.06 -6.96 -16.36
C ALA A 25 -0.09 -5.94 -16.99
N ALA A 26 0.24 -4.87 -16.27
CA ALA A 26 1.22 -3.89 -16.74
C ALA A 26 2.63 -4.49 -16.90
N VAL A 27 3.09 -5.29 -15.93
CA VAL A 27 4.41 -5.94 -16.00
C VAL A 27 4.45 -7.01 -17.09
N ARG A 28 3.33 -7.70 -17.36
CA ARG A 28 3.21 -8.70 -18.44
C ARG A 28 3.40 -8.12 -19.84
N ALA A 29 3.34 -6.79 -20.02
CA ALA A 29 3.63 -6.17 -21.30
C ALA A 29 5.06 -6.43 -21.79
N GLU A 30 6.01 -6.64 -20.84
CA GLU A 30 7.43 -6.82 -21.17
C GLU A 30 8.05 -8.06 -20.51
N HIS A 31 7.38 -8.68 -19.51
CA HIS A 31 7.94 -9.74 -18.69
C HIS A 31 6.97 -10.89 -18.47
N THR A 32 7.50 -12.06 -18.10
CA THR A 32 6.68 -13.17 -17.58
C THR A 32 6.46 -12.97 -16.07
N VAL A 33 5.20 -13.09 -15.62
CA VAL A 33 4.80 -12.74 -14.23
C VAL A 33 4.10 -13.92 -13.56
N ALA A 34 4.60 -14.29 -12.38
CA ALA A 34 3.87 -15.14 -11.44
C ALA A 34 3.08 -14.25 -10.46
N THR A 35 1.84 -14.63 -10.20
CA THR A 35 0.92 -13.90 -9.31
C THR A 35 -0.08 -14.86 -8.65
N ASN A 36 -0.54 -14.51 -7.45
CA ASN A 36 -1.60 -15.20 -6.72
C ASN A 36 -2.94 -14.44 -6.80
N ASP A 37 -3.30 -13.95 -7.97
CA ASP A 37 -4.47 -13.09 -8.22
C ASP A 37 -5.84 -13.76 -8.00
N GLY A 38 -5.86 -15.00 -7.52
CA GLY A 38 -7.05 -15.73 -7.10
C GLY A 38 -7.61 -15.37 -5.72
N GLY A 39 -6.96 -14.43 -4.99
CA GLY A 39 -7.38 -14.02 -3.64
C GLY A 39 -6.73 -14.82 -2.50
N ASP A 40 -5.84 -15.74 -2.81
CA ASP A 40 -5.07 -16.53 -1.85
C ASP A 40 -3.83 -15.75 -1.41
N ASN A 41 -4.00 -14.87 -0.41
CA ASN A 41 -3.00 -13.88 0.04
C ASN A 41 -2.17 -14.35 1.26
N MET A 42 -2.32 -15.62 1.64
CA MET A 42 -1.56 -16.30 2.68
C MET A 42 -0.42 -17.15 2.09
N ASP A 43 0.43 -17.68 2.96
CA ASP A 43 1.63 -18.46 2.57
C ASP A 43 1.34 -19.57 1.55
N ALA A 44 0.24 -20.30 1.69
CA ALA A 44 -0.13 -21.38 0.78
C ALA A 44 -0.38 -20.87 -0.67
N GLY A 45 -1.08 -19.75 -0.82
CA GLY A 45 -1.34 -19.13 -2.12
C GLY A 45 -0.08 -18.57 -2.74
N ILE A 46 0.80 -17.96 -1.93
CA ILE A 46 2.10 -17.46 -2.39
C ILE A 46 2.98 -18.61 -2.87
N ILE A 47 3.08 -19.71 -2.10
CA ILE A 47 3.84 -20.90 -2.50
C ILE A 47 3.28 -21.50 -3.78
N SER A 48 1.95 -21.62 -3.89
CA SER A 48 1.30 -22.12 -5.10
C SER A 48 1.63 -21.26 -6.32
N ALA A 49 1.58 -19.94 -6.20
CA ALA A 49 1.94 -19.02 -7.27
C ALA A 49 3.42 -19.14 -7.68
N LEU A 50 4.33 -19.30 -6.70
CA LEU A 50 5.75 -19.51 -6.96
C LEU A 50 6.02 -20.82 -7.68
N MET A 51 5.31 -21.88 -7.34
CA MET A 51 5.43 -23.21 -7.99
C MET A 51 4.85 -23.19 -9.40
N ALA A 52 3.66 -22.65 -9.58
CA ALA A 52 3.01 -22.53 -10.89
C ALA A 52 3.81 -21.63 -11.84
N GLY A 53 4.35 -20.54 -11.31
CA GLY A 53 5.14 -19.55 -12.05
C GLY A 53 6.67 -19.74 -11.90
N LYS A 54 7.16 -20.97 -11.79
CA LYS A 54 8.61 -21.25 -11.60
C LYS A 54 9.51 -20.61 -12.65
N ASP A 55 9.04 -20.51 -13.88
CA ASP A 55 9.75 -19.95 -15.03
C ASP A 55 9.46 -18.45 -15.27
N ALA A 56 8.64 -17.82 -14.42
CA ALA A 56 8.35 -16.41 -14.51
C ALA A 56 9.57 -15.58 -14.08
N SER A 57 9.84 -14.51 -14.82
CA SER A 57 10.97 -13.61 -14.53
C SER A 57 10.67 -12.64 -13.39
N HIS A 58 9.39 -12.31 -13.13
CA HIS A 58 8.95 -11.36 -12.12
C HIS A 58 7.85 -11.94 -11.24
N LEU A 59 7.75 -11.42 -10.03
CA LEU A 59 6.70 -11.77 -9.07
C LEU A 59 5.87 -10.52 -8.74
N VAL A 60 4.54 -10.63 -8.82
CA VAL A 60 3.61 -9.62 -8.33
C VAL A 60 2.61 -10.33 -7.42
N LEU A 61 2.74 -10.12 -6.11
CA LEU A 61 2.08 -10.94 -5.12
C LEU A 61 1.16 -10.10 -4.22
N GLU A 62 -0.07 -10.56 -4.08
CA GLU A 62 -0.98 -10.13 -3.02
C GLU A 62 -0.58 -10.78 -1.71
N VAL A 63 -0.42 -9.99 -0.64
CA VAL A 63 0.01 -10.50 0.67
C VAL A 63 -0.87 -9.91 1.77
N ASP A 64 -1.38 -10.77 2.65
CA ASP A 64 -2.04 -10.34 3.87
C ASP A 64 -1.08 -9.54 4.77
N GLU A 65 -1.59 -8.54 5.43
CA GLU A 65 -0.79 -7.54 6.15
C GLU A 65 0.14 -8.17 7.20
N LEU A 66 -0.32 -9.17 7.93
CA LEU A 66 0.48 -9.84 8.96
C LEU A 66 1.50 -10.83 8.39
N HIS A 67 1.35 -11.24 7.13
CA HIS A 67 2.29 -12.12 6.43
C HIS A 67 3.42 -11.34 5.73
N VAL A 68 3.26 -10.02 5.52
CA VAL A 68 4.26 -9.19 4.83
C VAL A 68 5.66 -9.32 5.43
N PRO A 69 5.90 -9.26 6.75
CA PRO A 69 7.25 -9.40 7.30
C PRO A 69 7.92 -10.71 6.88
N HIS A 70 7.22 -11.82 7.07
CA HIS A 70 7.74 -13.14 6.73
C HIS A 70 8.01 -13.30 5.22
N VAL A 71 7.10 -12.83 4.38
CA VAL A 71 7.26 -12.89 2.92
C VAL A 71 8.40 -12.00 2.44
N ALA A 72 8.53 -10.80 3.02
CA ALA A 72 9.63 -9.89 2.69
C ALA A 72 10.99 -10.48 3.06
N ASP A 73 11.13 -11.09 4.24
CA ASP A 73 12.37 -11.77 4.67
C ASP A 73 12.78 -12.91 3.71
N ASN A 74 11.80 -13.62 3.15
CA ASN A 74 12.07 -14.76 2.26
C ASN A 74 12.31 -14.37 0.80
N LEU A 75 11.67 -13.31 0.32
CA LEU A 75 11.72 -12.92 -1.09
C LEU A 75 12.65 -11.73 -1.36
N ASN A 76 12.97 -10.94 -0.34
CA ASN A 76 13.68 -9.66 -0.46
C ASN A 76 13.12 -8.80 -1.60
N PRO A 77 11.86 -8.34 -1.49
CA PRO A 77 11.16 -7.70 -2.59
C PRO A 77 11.78 -6.36 -2.98
N GLN A 78 11.68 -6.02 -4.26
CA GLN A 78 12.11 -4.71 -4.76
C GLN A 78 11.15 -3.60 -4.34
N ALA A 79 9.86 -3.91 -4.22
CA ALA A 79 8.87 -2.93 -3.83
C ALA A 79 7.75 -3.52 -2.96
N LEU A 80 7.20 -2.66 -2.11
CA LEU A 80 6.00 -2.90 -1.30
C LEU A 80 4.98 -1.80 -1.58
N VAL A 81 3.78 -2.20 -2.00
CA VAL A 81 2.63 -1.31 -2.23
C VAL A 81 1.70 -1.36 -1.03
N LEU A 82 1.52 -0.22 -0.37
CA LEU A 82 0.69 -0.02 0.81
C LEU A 82 -0.59 0.74 0.43
N LEU A 83 -1.72 0.03 0.36
CA LEU A 83 -2.98 0.60 -0.14
C LEU A 83 -3.75 1.36 0.94
N ASN A 84 -4.26 0.65 1.92
CA ASN A 84 -5.05 1.20 3.01
C ASN A 84 -5.13 0.22 4.18
N LEU A 85 -5.44 0.74 5.36
CA LEU A 85 -5.69 -0.07 6.55
C LEU A 85 -6.96 0.44 7.25
N THR A 86 -8.09 -0.25 7.02
CA THR A 86 -9.40 0.14 7.53
C THR A 86 -9.88 -0.77 8.66
N ARG A 87 -10.81 -0.24 9.47
CA ARG A 87 -11.37 -0.96 10.63
C ARG A 87 -12.50 -1.92 10.31
N ASP A 88 -12.96 -1.99 9.06
CA ASP A 88 -14.21 -2.68 8.68
C ASP A 88 -14.30 -4.16 9.07
N GLN A 89 -13.19 -4.78 9.45
CA GLN A 89 -13.16 -6.20 9.88
C GLN A 89 -12.47 -6.43 11.23
N LEU A 90 -12.00 -5.37 11.90
CA LEU A 90 -11.22 -5.49 13.12
C LEU A 90 -11.95 -4.79 14.27
N ASP A 91 -12.59 -5.56 15.12
CA ASP A 91 -13.33 -5.08 16.30
C ASP A 91 -12.46 -4.42 17.38
N ARG A 92 -11.12 -4.36 17.19
CA ARG A 92 -10.19 -3.90 18.22
C ARG A 92 -9.11 -2.97 17.69
N VAL A 93 -9.04 -1.77 18.25
CA VAL A 93 -7.97 -0.77 18.01
C VAL A 93 -6.56 -1.39 18.21
N GLY A 94 -6.42 -2.36 19.09
CA GLY A 94 -5.15 -3.05 19.35
C GLY A 94 -4.64 -3.88 18.16
N GLU A 95 -5.52 -4.44 17.35
CA GLU A 95 -5.15 -5.25 16.18
C GLU A 95 -4.60 -4.39 15.04
N ILE A 96 -5.23 -3.27 14.76
CA ILE A 96 -4.75 -2.31 13.74
C ILE A 96 -3.35 -1.79 14.08
N ASN A 97 -3.11 -1.42 15.34
CA ASN A 97 -1.80 -0.98 15.78
C ASN A 97 -0.75 -2.11 15.75
N LYS A 98 -1.16 -3.36 15.91
CA LYS A 98 -0.27 -4.51 15.74
C LYS A 98 0.12 -4.69 14.27
N ILE A 99 -0.84 -4.58 13.36
CA ILE A 99 -0.61 -4.66 11.92
C ILE A 99 0.32 -3.51 11.46
N GLU A 100 0.01 -2.27 11.87
CA GLU A 100 0.85 -1.11 11.55
C GLU A 100 2.30 -1.34 11.98
N ARG A 101 2.52 -1.79 13.23
CA ARG A 101 3.86 -2.08 13.74
C ARG A 101 4.56 -3.21 13.00
N ALA A 102 3.84 -4.26 12.62
CA ALA A 102 4.40 -5.37 11.85
C ALA A 102 4.86 -4.92 10.47
N LEU A 103 4.02 -4.16 9.75
CA LEU A 103 4.35 -3.60 8.44
C LEU A 103 5.52 -2.60 8.54
N ARG A 104 5.52 -1.73 9.53
CA ARG A 104 6.62 -0.78 9.77
C ARG A 104 7.93 -1.50 10.04
N GLY A 105 7.92 -2.54 10.88
CA GLY A 105 9.09 -3.38 11.13
C GLY A 105 9.62 -4.05 9.86
N ALA A 106 8.74 -4.49 8.95
CA ALA A 106 9.14 -5.04 7.65
C ALA A 106 9.82 -3.97 6.76
N VAL A 107 9.30 -2.74 6.75
CA VAL A 107 9.92 -1.62 6.00
C VAL A 107 11.29 -1.26 6.59
N GLU A 108 11.41 -1.20 7.90
CA GLU A 108 12.68 -0.92 8.60
C GLU A 108 13.73 -2.00 8.36
N ALA A 109 13.31 -3.28 8.29
CA ALA A 109 14.20 -4.42 8.03
C ALA A 109 14.72 -4.46 6.58
N HIS A 110 14.02 -3.84 5.65
CA HIS A 110 14.35 -3.82 4.21
C HIS A 110 14.57 -2.39 3.68
N PRO A 111 15.62 -1.67 4.11
CA PRO A 111 15.79 -0.23 3.85
C PRO A 111 16.02 0.13 2.38
N ASP A 112 16.39 -0.83 1.54
CA ASP A 112 16.58 -0.62 0.11
C ASP A 112 15.31 -0.90 -0.72
N MET A 113 14.28 -1.47 -0.10
CA MET A 113 12.99 -1.72 -0.72
C MET A 113 12.28 -0.39 -1.04
N LEU A 114 11.75 -0.26 -2.25
CA LEU A 114 10.88 0.86 -2.63
C LEU A 114 9.51 0.70 -1.95
N VAL A 115 9.08 1.69 -1.20
CA VAL A 115 7.73 1.72 -0.62
C VAL A 115 6.84 2.64 -1.43
N ILE A 116 5.73 2.14 -1.96
CA ILE A 116 4.71 2.93 -2.66
C ILE A 116 3.51 3.01 -1.72
N ALA A 117 3.30 4.15 -1.10
CA ALA A 117 2.35 4.30 0.00
C ALA A 117 1.26 5.34 -0.26
N ASN A 118 0.04 4.98 0.11
CA ASN A 118 -1.09 5.89 0.12
C ASN A 118 -0.92 6.93 1.23
N CYS A 119 -0.70 8.19 0.84
CA CYS A 119 -0.53 9.30 1.77
C CYS A 119 -1.85 9.81 2.38
N ASP A 120 -3.00 9.39 1.86
CA ASP A 120 -4.31 9.75 2.39
C ASP A 120 -4.66 8.90 3.62
N ASP A 121 -4.02 7.73 3.78
CA ASP A 121 -4.17 6.83 4.90
C ASP A 121 -3.10 7.09 5.98
N VAL A 122 -3.54 7.46 7.19
CA VAL A 122 -2.66 7.79 8.32
C VAL A 122 -1.80 6.60 8.75
N LEU A 123 -2.36 5.38 8.72
CA LEU A 123 -1.68 4.17 9.14
C LEU A 123 -0.63 3.75 8.11
N MET A 124 -0.98 3.79 6.82
CA MET A 124 -0.02 3.50 5.74
C MET A 124 1.08 4.57 5.67
N THR A 125 0.73 5.84 5.92
CA THR A 125 1.73 6.89 6.08
C THR A 125 2.64 6.60 7.28
N SER A 126 2.10 6.14 8.41
CA SER A 126 2.91 5.77 9.57
C SER A 126 3.89 4.63 9.26
N VAL A 127 3.46 3.61 8.54
CA VAL A 127 4.30 2.49 8.09
C VAL A 127 5.49 2.98 7.26
N ALA A 128 5.23 3.87 6.30
CA ALA A 128 6.23 4.31 5.31
C ALA A 128 7.02 5.56 5.73
N TYR A 129 6.68 6.19 6.86
CA TYR A 129 7.18 7.54 7.23
C TYR A 129 8.69 7.67 7.29
N ASP A 130 9.37 6.66 7.81
CA ASP A 130 10.83 6.62 7.94
C ASP A 130 11.50 5.78 6.84
N ALA A 131 10.74 5.35 5.82
CA ALA A 131 11.29 4.61 4.69
C ALA A 131 12.30 5.47 3.92
N LYS A 132 13.46 4.87 3.59
CA LYS A 132 14.53 5.55 2.85
C LYS A 132 14.13 5.85 1.40
N ASN A 133 13.38 4.93 0.80
CA ASN A 133 12.90 5.02 -0.58
C ASN A 133 11.38 4.95 -0.59
N VAL A 134 10.70 6.09 -0.70
CA VAL A 134 9.23 6.14 -0.70
C VAL A 134 8.69 6.96 -1.86
N ILE A 135 7.61 6.45 -2.46
CA ILE A 135 6.75 7.17 -3.40
C ILE A 135 5.38 7.36 -2.75
N TRP A 136 5.00 8.60 -2.53
CA TRP A 136 3.70 8.94 -1.96
C TRP A 136 2.65 9.03 -3.06
N VAL A 137 1.55 8.30 -2.89
CA VAL A 137 0.43 8.27 -3.83
C VAL A 137 -0.82 8.78 -3.14
N SER A 138 -1.58 9.64 -3.81
CA SER A 138 -2.91 10.06 -3.39
C SER A 138 -3.97 9.46 -4.32
N ALA A 139 -4.93 8.76 -3.75
CA ALA A 139 -6.06 8.20 -4.47
C ALA A 139 -7.38 8.96 -4.18
N GLY A 140 -7.27 10.06 -3.44
CA GLY A 140 -8.40 10.80 -2.90
C GLY A 140 -8.84 10.28 -1.53
N ALA A 141 -9.25 11.20 -0.65
CA ALA A 141 -9.61 10.91 0.73
C ALA A 141 -11.03 10.30 0.82
N GLY A 142 -11.22 9.07 0.35
CA GLY A 142 -12.51 8.38 0.43
C GLY A 142 -12.94 7.95 1.85
N TRP A 143 -12.02 7.94 2.84
CA TRP A 143 -12.24 7.34 4.15
C TRP A 143 -11.93 8.32 5.29
N LEU A 144 -12.88 9.17 5.62
CA LEU A 144 -12.70 10.23 6.62
C LEU A 144 -12.77 9.74 8.08
N GLY A 145 -13.17 8.49 8.33
CA GLY A 145 -13.50 8.01 9.68
C GLY A 145 -12.51 7.06 10.36
N ASP A 146 -11.56 6.46 9.64
CA ASP A 146 -10.87 5.25 10.12
C ASP A 146 -9.71 5.48 11.08
N SER A 147 -9.09 6.63 11.12
CA SER A 147 -8.01 6.93 12.06
C SER A 147 -8.26 8.22 12.82
N VAL A 148 -8.81 8.08 14.02
CA VAL A 148 -9.02 9.20 14.96
C VAL A 148 -7.75 9.46 15.77
N THR A 149 -6.86 8.45 15.91
CA THR A 149 -5.66 8.52 16.73
C THR A 149 -4.44 8.18 15.90
N CYS A 150 -3.41 9.01 15.98
CA CYS A 150 -2.13 8.79 15.33
C CYS A 150 -1.39 7.62 15.99
N PRO A 151 -0.98 6.58 15.23
CA PRO A 151 -0.30 5.41 15.80
C PRO A 151 1.09 5.73 16.37
N ARG A 152 1.72 6.81 15.90
CA ARG A 152 3.07 7.22 16.34
C ARG A 152 3.08 8.13 17.56
N THR A 153 2.09 9.02 17.65
CA THR A 153 2.09 10.06 18.70
C THR A 153 1.04 9.83 19.76
N GLY A 154 0.06 8.96 19.49
CA GLY A 154 -1.15 8.80 20.32
C GLY A 154 -2.05 10.04 20.34
N GLY A 155 -1.73 11.06 19.53
CA GLY A 155 -2.51 12.28 19.43
C GLY A 155 -3.71 12.12 18.49
N HIS A 156 -4.67 13.03 18.63
CA HIS A 156 -5.81 13.10 17.72
C HIS A 156 -5.35 13.46 16.30
N VAL A 157 -6.01 12.90 15.28
CA VAL A 157 -5.79 13.25 13.88
C VAL A 157 -6.89 14.20 13.44
N VAL A 158 -6.49 15.38 13.01
CA VAL A 158 -7.38 16.37 12.38
C VAL A 158 -7.34 16.16 10.87
N ARG A 159 -8.50 16.14 10.24
CA ARG A 159 -8.67 16.01 8.79
C ARG A 159 -9.34 17.23 8.22
N THR A 160 -8.88 17.67 7.08
CA THR A 160 -9.52 18.67 6.23
C THR A 160 -9.89 18.02 4.89
N GLU A 161 -10.43 18.78 3.96
CA GLU A 161 -10.84 18.25 2.65
C GLU A 161 -9.68 17.55 1.90
N ASP A 162 -8.48 18.15 1.93
CA ASP A 162 -7.34 17.71 1.14
C ASP A 162 -6.09 17.37 2.00
N ASP A 163 -6.17 17.44 3.34
CA ASP A 163 -5.01 17.25 4.22
C ASP A 163 -5.41 16.55 5.53
N TRP A 164 -4.42 16.03 6.25
CA TRP A 164 -4.55 15.60 7.64
C TRP A 164 -3.24 15.80 8.40
N TYR A 165 -3.35 15.98 9.73
CA TYR A 165 -2.21 16.08 10.63
C TYR A 165 -2.55 15.57 12.03
N ALA A 166 -1.53 15.11 12.76
CA ALA A 166 -1.65 14.77 14.17
C ALA A 166 -1.43 16.02 15.03
N VAL A 167 -2.34 16.27 15.98
CA VAL A 167 -2.23 17.41 16.90
C VAL A 167 -0.98 17.34 17.77
N LYS A 168 -0.58 16.12 18.15
CA LYS A 168 0.62 15.90 18.97
C LYS A 168 1.83 15.64 18.05
N PRO A 169 2.94 16.36 18.21
CA PRO A 169 4.15 16.13 17.42
C PRO A 169 4.81 14.78 17.75
N LEU A 170 5.70 14.36 16.88
CA LEU A 170 6.61 13.23 17.10
C LEU A 170 7.57 13.52 18.26
N ALA A 171 8.27 12.50 18.76
CA ALA A 171 9.21 12.62 19.88
C ALA A 171 10.39 13.57 19.57
N ASP A 172 10.73 13.74 18.30
CA ASP A 172 11.77 14.66 17.82
C ASP A 172 11.25 16.09 17.54
N GLY A 173 9.98 16.37 17.82
CA GLY A 173 9.33 17.67 17.63
C GLY A 173 8.78 17.91 16.21
N ARG A 174 9.01 17.01 15.26
CA ARG A 174 8.43 17.14 13.91
C ARG A 174 6.92 16.91 13.95
N GLU A 175 6.21 17.61 13.09
CA GLU A 175 4.79 17.34 12.85
C GLU A 175 4.62 16.03 12.08
N PHE A 176 3.68 15.20 12.54
CA PHE A 176 3.25 14.05 11.77
C PHE A 176 2.02 14.42 10.97
N ARG A 177 2.18 14.59 9.66
CA ARG A 177 1.14 15.05 8.75
C ARG A 177 1.17 14.34 7.42
N ARG A 178 0.13 14.53 6.62
CA ARG A 178 0.04 14.00 5.27
C ARG A 178 1.23 14.44 4.41
N PRO A 179 1.98 13.51 3.84
CA PRO A 179 3.03 13.83 2.89
C PRO A 179 2.45 14.41 1.59
N GLN A 180 3.24 15.20 0.90
CA GLN A 180 2.85 15.67 -0.43
C GLN A 180 2.92 14.49 -1.42
N PRO A 181 1.83 14.19 -2.17
CA PRO A 181 1.84 13.10 -3.12
C PRO A 181 2.75 13.41 -4.30
N THR A 182 3.54 12.41 -4.68
CA THR A 182 4.34 12.43 -5.90
C THR A 182 3.49 12.02 -7.11
N TRP A 183 2.58 11.06 -6.89
CA TRP A 183 1.63 10.57 -7.86
C TRP A 183 0.23 10.56 -7.26
N GLY A 184 -0.77 10.74 -8.08
CA GLY A 184 -2.13 10.65 -7.58
C GLY A 184 -3.18 11.21 -8.52
N VAL A 185 -4.38 11.31 -7.96
CA VAL A 185 -5.54 11.90 -8.62
C VAL A 185 -6.19 12.88 -7.66
N ASP A 186 -6.50 14.06 -8.14
CA ASP A 186 -7.30 15.05 -7.44
C ASP A 186 -8.47 15.52 -8.34
N LYS A 187 -9.28 16.45 -7.85
CA LYS A 187 -10.37 17.08 -8.62
C LYS A 187 -9.92 17.80 -9.89
N HIS A 188 -8.64 18.04 -10.05
CA HIS A 188 -8.03 18.72 -11.22
C HIS A 188 -7.37 17.76 -12.19
N GLY A 189 -7.22 16.48 -11.86
CA GLY A 189 -6.65 15.46 -12.75
C GLY A 189 -5.57 14.60 -12.09
N ILE A 190 -4.64 14.07 -12.91
CA ILE A 190 -3.54 13.25 -12.44
C ILE A 190 -2.40 14.13 -11.94
N ILE A 191 -1.90 13.82 -10.75
CA ILE A 191 -0.66 14.36 -10.19
C ILE A 191 0.48 13.43 -10.64
N THR A 192 1.53 14.00 -11.21
CA THR A 192 2.77 13.30 -11.56
C THR A 192 3.98 14.11 -11.08
N PRO A 193 5.18 13.51 -10.95
CA PRO A 193 6.37 14.25 -10.52
C PRO A 193 6.73 15.46 -11.40
N THR A 194 6.34 15.43 -12.66
CA THR A 194 6.75 16.45 -13.66
C THR A 194 5.63 17.39 -14.08
N ALA A 195 4.36 17.01 -13.93
CA ALA A 195 3.24 17.86 -14.31
C ALA A 195 1.90 17.30 -13.79
N LYS A 196 0.94 18.20 -13.52
CA LYS A 196 -0.48 17.82 -13.41
C LYS A 196 -1.04 17.69 -14.83
N ARG A 197 -1.56 16.51 -15.16
CA ARG A 197 -2.26 16.29 -16.43
C ARG A 197 -3.75 16.15 -16.16
N PRO A 198 -4.62 16.96 -16.77
CA PRO A 198 -6.05 16.76 -16.68
C PRO A 198 -6.39 15.40 -17.34
N LEU A 199 -7.05 14.53 -16.61
CA LEU A 199 -7.60 13.28 -17.12
C LEU A 199 -9.10 13.30 -16.90
N ASN A 200 -9.85 12.96 -17.95
CA ASN A 200 -11.28 12.77 -17.78
C ASN A 200 -11.53 11.41 -17.10
N LEU A 201 -11.69 11.43 -15.79
CA LEU A 201 -11.91 10.22 -14.99
C LEU A 201 -13.32 9.63 -15.14
N ALA A 202 -14.25 10.33 -15.75
CA ALA A 202 -15.61 9.83 -15.94
C ALA A 202 -15.65 8.47 -16.65
N CYS A 203 -14.67 8.21 -17.52
CA CYS A 203 -14.55 6.93 -18.24
C CYS A 203 -14.05 5.77 -17.35
N LEU A 204 -13.26 6.06 -16.32
CA LEU A 204 -12.72 5.04 -15.40
C LEU A 204 -13.73 4.65 -14.32
N LEU A 205 -14.59 5.56 -13.90
CA LEU A 205 -15.63 5.30 -12.91
C LEU A 205 -16.74 4.40 -13.43
N TYR A 206 -16.99 4.40 -14.75
CA TYR A 206 -18.04 3.60 -15.39
C TYR A 206 -17.64 2.15 -15.72
N THR A 207 -16.35 1.82 -15.72
CA THR A 207 -15.84 0.51 -16.13
C THR A 207 -15.48 -0.42 -14.98
N SER A 208 -15.52 0.05 -13.74
CA SER A 208 -15.34 -0.77 -12.55
C SER A 208 -16.71 -0.98 -11.90
N PRO A 209 -17.36 -2.16 -12.05
CA PRO A 209 -18.54 -2.47 -11.26
C PRO A 209 -18.15 -2.42 -9.79
N SER A 210 -18.90 -1.64 -9.02
CA SER A 210 -18.74 -1.61 -7.56
C SER A 210 -18.99 -3.01 -7.01
N PRO A 211 -18.13 -3.54 -6.14
CA PRO A 211 -18.39 -4.84 -5.48
C PRO A 211 -19.58 -4.79 -4.51
N ARG A 212 -20.36 -3.71 -4.48
CA ARG A 212 -21.49 -3.48 -3.56
C ARG A 212 -22.86 -3.33 -4.26
N ASP A 213 -22.96 -3.64 -5.57
CA ASP A 213 -24.25 -3.74 -6.26
C ASP A 213 -24.69 -5.20 -6.40
#